data_380e317815c12c9ffce08a520c8e9fdb
#
_entry.id   380e317815c12c9ffce08a520c8e9fdb
#
_cell.length_a   1.000
_cell.length_b   1.000
_cell.length_c   1.000
_cell.angle_alpha   90.00
_cell.angle_beta   90.00
_cell.angle_gamma   90.00
#
_symmetry.space_group_name_H-M   'P 1'
#
loop_
_entity.id
_entity.type
_entity.pdbx_description
1 polymer ?
#
loop_
_entity_poly.entity_id
_entity_poly.type
_entity_poly.pdbx_seq_one_letter_code
_entity_poly.pdbx_strand_id
1 'polypeptide(L)'
;MTTFEGKKVRTALAASTVAAVAIVAAACGNKSDGLGTSGDTAAGVDIKREAAGDITTNGGARRLDGDQTKAIADSIQKSKAKNVILVIGDGTANQELTLARDYQWGAGGQIPGIDQLPLSGDYTTYALNKDTKKPDYTTDSAASGTAWSTGTKTYNGAVGVDVNGKAQRSILEIAKANGRKTGNVTTTELQDATPAVQVAHVAQRKCYGPVETKEKCGSDSLANGGPGSITEQLLAARADVTLGGGWKTFQQTADAGEYNGKTLEVQAKERGYQIVRSGEELDGIKDANQDKPLLGVFAEGNLPRLWDKATATKEGGKEPAVTCSPNPAFGATPKLQSLTKKAIDLLKNDKGFFLQVESGSVDKANHDADPCGQIGETVQLSDAVSTALEFAKQDKDTLVIVTGDHAHTSQIIETGSVTPGLTRTLNTKDGSTLTVNYGTSLDPGEEQHTGGQVRIAAYGPGAANVVGVTDQTDPFFYITDVLGLDRTKK
;
A
#
# COMPACT_ATOMS: atom_id res chain seq x y z
N MET A 1 3.44 43.76 -51.00
CA MET A 1 4.63 44.04 -51.84
C MET A 1 5.71 44.53 -50.90
N THR A 2 6.62 43.67 -50.53
CA THR A 2 7.98 43.97 -50.06
C THR A 2 8.74 42.66 -50.00
N THR A 3 9.68 42.55 -50.87
CA THR A 3 10.59 41.42 -51.12
C THR A 3 11.65 41.34 -50.02
N PHE A 4 11.96 40.14 -49.56
CA PHE A 4 13.16 39.88 -48.74
C PHE A 4 14.14 39.01 -49.56
N GLU A 5 15.33 39.60 -49.74
CA GLU A 5 16.47 38.98 -50.43
C GLU A 5 17.13 37.93 -49.54
N GLY A 6 17.53 36.83 -50.21
CA GLY A 6 18.29 35.75 -49.60
C GLY A 6 19.77 36.07 -49.45
N LYS A 7 20.38 35.75 -48.33
CA LYS A 7 21.84 35.66 -48.13
C LYS A 7 22.27 34.21 -48.07
N LYS A 8 23.07 33.82 -49.07
CA LYS A 8 23.80 32.55 -49.11
C LYS A 8 24.94 32.57 -48.11
N VAL A 9 24.99 31.59 -47.22
CA VAL A 9 26.16 31.32 -46.35
C VAL A 9 26.91 30.13 -46.94
N ARG A 10 28.21 30.34 -47.18
CA ARG A 10 29.14 29.35 -47.74
C ARG A 10 29.60 28.39 -46.64
N THR A 11 29.51 27.12 -46.90
CA THR A 11 30.05 26.01 -46.11
C THR A 11 31.57 25.93 -46.29
N ALA A 12 32.31 25.98 -45.18
CA ALA A 12 33.74 25.66 -45.18
C ALA A 12 33.91 24.24 -44.57
N LEU A 13 34.44 23.33 -45.38
CA LEU A 13 34.88 21.99 -44.93
C LEU A 13 36.25 22.16 -44.25
N ALA A 14 36.33 21.70 -42.99
CA ALA A 14 37.60 21.46 -42.32
C ALA A 14 37.81 19.95 -42.15
N ALA A 15 38.85 19.46 -42.81
CA ALA A 15 39.32 18.09 -42.67
C ALA A 15 40.11 17.93 -41.37
N SER A 16 39.72 16.99 -40.50
CA SER A 16 40.47 16.64 -39.29
C SER A 16 41.12 15.26 -39.48
N THR A 17 42.41 15.26 -39.40
CA THR A 17 43.33 14.13 -39.44
C THR A 17 43.14 13.18 -38.24
N VAL A 18 43.01 11.90 -38.52
CA VAL A 18 42.99 10.81 -37.54
C VAL A 18 44.44 10.49 -37.16
N ALA A 19 44.80 10.66 -35.89
CA ALA A 19 46.05 10.15 -35.34
C ALA A 19 45.77 8.78 -34.71
N ALA A 20 46.39 7.75 -35.25
CA ALA A 20 46.38 6.41 -34.69
C ALA A 20 47.41 6.33 -33.53
N VAL A 21 46.94 6.00 -32.32
CA VAL A 21 47.81 5.66 -31.20
C VAL A 21 47.89 4.12 -31.11
N ALA A 22 49.10 3.61 -31.31
CA ALA A 22 49.41 2.21 -31.12
C ALA A 22 49.52 1.89 -29.63
N ILE A 23 48.73 0.90 -29.14
CA ILE A 23 48.83 0.35 -27.80
C ILE A 23 49.82 -0.84 -27.87
N VAL A 24 50.90 -0.69 -27.12
CA VAL A 24 51.86 -1.77 -26.88
C VAL A 24 51.27 -2.70 -25.80
N ALA A 25 51.04 -3.95 -26.19
CA ALA A 25 50.69 -5.01 -25.25
C ALA A 25 51.98 -5.51 -24.56
N ALA A 26 52.06 -5.28 -23.27
CA ALA A 26 53.01 -5.97 -22.39
C ALA A 26 52.27 -7.11 -21.69
N ALA A 27 52.60 -8.33 -22.09
CA ALA A 27 52.19 -9.55 -21.38
C ALA A 27 53.09 -9.77 -20.16
N CYS A 28 52.52 -9.88 -18.97
CA CYS A 28 53.16 -10.53 -17.82
C CYS A 28 52.15 -11.16 -16.88
N GLY A 29 52.23 -12.46 -16.74
CA GLY A 29 52.11 -13.16 -15.46
C GLY A 29 50.71 -13.48 -14.97
N ASN A 30 50.24 -14.69 -15.24
CA ASN A 30 49.24 -15.41 -14.46
C ASN A 30 49.52 -15.33 -12.96
N LYS A 31 48.60 -14.78 -12.19
CA LYS A 31 48.23 -15.27 -10.87
C LYS A 31 46.71 -15.34 -10.80
N SER A 32 46.23 -16.56 -10.77
CA SER A 32 44.86 -16.90 -10.36
C SER A 32 44.73 -16.62 -8.87
N ASP A 33 44.32 -15.42 -8.53
CA ASP A 33 43.81 -15.17 -7.20
C ASP A 33 42.31 -15.46 -7.24
N GLY A 34 41.94 -16.52 -6.52
CA GLY A 34 40.57 -16.96 -6.39
C GLY A 34 39.70 -15.82 -5.93
N LEU A 35 38.56 -15.60 -6.66
CA LEU A 35 37.43 -14.88 -6.11
C LEU A 35 37.01 -15.65 -4.84
N GLY A 36 37.53 -15.20 -3.71
CA GLY A 36 36.95 -15.55 -2.44
C GLY A 36 35.48 -15.16 -2.48
N THR A 37 34.62 -16.15 -2.34
CA THR A 37 33.25 -15.96 -1.92
C THR A 37 33.28 -15.43 -0.50
N SER A 38 33.61 -14.15 -0.33
CA SER A 38 33.23 -13.41 0.85
C SER A 38 31.72 -13.29 0.79
N GLY A 39 31.04 -14.02 1.63
CA GLY A 39 29.64 -13.82 1.92
C GLY A 39 29.47 -12.41 2.51
N ASP A 40 29.43 -11.41 1.64
CA ASP A 40 29.03 -10.05 2.01
C ASP A 40 27.56 -10.11 2.41
N THR A 41 27.36 -10.24 3.71
CA THR A 41 26.12 -9.87 4.37
C THR A 41 25.94 -8.38 4.11
N ALA A 42 25.16 -8.01 3.08
CA ALA A 42 24.74 -6.64 2.89
C ALA A 42 24.02 -6.19 4.17
N ALA A 43 24.73 -5.43 4.99
CA ALA A 43 24.12 -4.73 6.11
C ALA A 43 23.05 -3.81 5.49
N GLY A 44 21.78 -3.94 5.93
CA GLY A 44 20.73 -3.07 5.44
C GLY A 44 21.15 -1.62 5.61
N VAL A 45 21.08 -0.84 4.54
CA VAL A 45 21.45 0.58 4.56
C VAL A 45 20.40 1.32 5.40
N ASP A 46 20.79 1.74 6.58
CA ASP A 46 19.95 2.58 7.46
C ASP A 46 20.14 4.04 7.06
N ILE A 47 19.26 4.52 6.19
CA ILE A 47 19.28 5.92 5.74
C ILE A 47 18.54 6.77 6.76
N LYS A 48 19.30 7.43 7.64
CA LYS A 48 18.76 8.45 8.53
C LYS A 48 18.48 9.72 7.74
N ARG A 49 17.25 10.24 7.83
CA ARG A 49 16.77 11.41 7.09
C ARG A 49 16.15 12.47 7.99
N GLU A 50 16.47 12.46 9.27
CA GLU A 50 16.07 13.55 10.19
C GLU A 50 16.88 14.81 9.92
N ALA A 51 16.25 15.97 10.11
CA ALA A 51 16.95 17.25 10.01
C ALA A 51 18.06 17.35 11.06
N ALA A 52 19.22 17.85 10.66
CA ALA A 52 20.35 18.03 11.55
C ALA A 52 20.27 19.42 12.23
N GLY A 53 20.26 19.43 13.56
CA GLY A 53 20.38 20.67 14.35
C GLY A 53 19.18 21.61 14.26
N ASP A 54 19.44 22.91 14.53
CA ASP A 54 18.43 23.97 14.52
C ASP A 54 18.05 24.34 13.08
N ILE A 55 16.77 24.15 12.72
CA ILE A 55 16.24 24.41 11.38
C ILE A 55 16.35 25.89 10.94
N THR A 56 16.58 26.82 11.86
CA THR A 56 16.77 28.26 11.57
C THR A 56 18.20 28.62 11.14
N THR A 57 19.12 27.65 11.22
CA THR A 57 20.54 27.86 10.89
C THR A 57 20.92 27.18 9.57
N ASN A 58 22.04 27.61 8.98
CA ASN A 58 22.59 27.01 7.78
C ASN A 58 22.88 25.51 8.01
N GLY A 59 22.20 24.65 7.27
CA GLY A 59 22.32 23.19 7.38
C GLY A 59 21.49 22.56 8.50
N GLY A 60 20.71 23.32 9.28
CA GLY A 60 19.86 22.77 10.34
C GLY A 60 18.72 21.89 9.83
N ALA A 61 18.17 22.16 8.65
CA ALA A 61 17.16 21.33 7.99
C ALA A 61 17.75 20.25 7.05
N ARG A 62 19.08 20.07 7.04
CA ARG A 62 19.75 19.10 6.17
C ARG A 62 19.43 17.67 6.60
N ARG A 63 18.91 16.87 5.65
CA ARG A 63 18.53 15.46 5.85
C ARG A 63 19.52 14.44 5.27
N LEU A 64 20.49 14.89 4.48
CA LEU A 64 21.51 14.04 3.89
C LEU A 64 22.86 14.27 4.58
N ASP A 65 23.51 13.20 5.00
CA ASP A 65 24.88 13.26 5.54
C ASP A 65 25.89 13.02 4.41
N GLY A 66 26.16 14.09 3.66
CA GLY A 66 27.04 14.06 2.50
C GLY A 66 26.43 13.43 1.24
N ASP A 67 27.28 12.98 0.34
CA ASP A 67 26.89 12.29 -0.89
C ASP A 67 26.42 10.86 -0.59
N GLN A 68 25.16 10.56 -0.88
CA GLN A 68 24.52 9.27 -0.61
C GLN A 68 24.65 8.27 -1.77
N THR A 69 25.39 8.59 -2.85
CA THR A 69 25.50 7.74 -4.04
C THR A 69 25.88 6.30 -3.68
N LYS A 70 26.93 6.14 -2.86
CA LYS A 70 27.38 4.80 -2.44
C LYS A 70 26.34 4.08 -1.58
N ALA A 71 25.73 4.77 -0.60
CA ALA A 71 24.72 4.19 0.28
C ALA A 71 23.49 3.73 -0.52
N ILE A 72 23.05 4.54 -1.49
CA ILE A 72 21.95 4.19 -2.40
C ILE A 72 22.33 3.00 -3.29
N ALA A 73 23.54 3.00 -3.88
CA ALA A 73 24.01 1.87 -4.67
C ALA A 73 24.07 0.57 -3.85
N ASP A 74 24.57 0.63 -2.62
CA ASP A 74 24.64 -0.50 -1.70
C ASP A 74 23.23 -0.99 -1.26
N SER A 75 22.19 -0.15 -1.37
CA SER A 75 20.79 -0.53 -1.09
C SER A 75 20.15 -1.34 -2.24
N ILE A 76 20.76 -1.33 -3.43
CA ILE A 76 20.30 -2.11 -4.58
C ILE A 76 20.79 -3.55 -4.40
N GLN A 77 19.89 -4.41 -3.95
CA GLN A 77 20.19 -5.81 -3.68
C GLN A 77 19.84 -6.72 -4.87
N LYS A 78 20.13 -8.03 -4.72
CA LYS A 78 19.70 -9.05 -5.70
C LYS A 78 18.20 -9.00 -5.95
N SER A 79 17.74 -9.51 -7.08
CA SER A 79 16.34 -9.41 -7.53
C SER A 79 15.42 -10.53 -7.01
N LYS A 80 15.88 -11.47 -6.18
CA LYS A 80 15.07 -12.57 -5.66
C LYS A 80 14.92 -12.45 -4.16
N ALA A 81 13.67 -12.54 -3.70
CA ALA A 81 13.29 -12.59 -2.30
C ALA A 81 12.56 -13.89 -1.99
N LYS A 82 12.68 -14.30 -0.73
CA LYS A 82 11.92 -15.42 -0.17
C LYS A 82 10.54 -14.98 0.27
N ASN A 83 10.45 -13.78 0.83
CA ASN A 83 9.23 -13.19 1.36
C ASN A 83 8.94 -11.83 0.70
N VAL A 84 7.67 -11.48 0.58
CA VAL A 84 7.23 -10.14 0.23
C VAL A 84 6.18 -9.66 1.23
N ILE A 85 6.36 -8.44 1.74
CA ILE A 85 5.38 -7.71 2.54
C ILE A 85 5.00 -6.46 1.75
N LEU A 86 3.75 -6.42 1.28
CA LEU A 86 3.15 -5.27 0.60
C LEU A 86 2.29 -4.51 1.60
N VAL A 87 2.66 -3.26 1.87
CA VAL A 87 1.93 -2.40 2.82
C VAL A 87 1.24 -1.28 2.05
N ILE A 88 -0.07 -1.19 2.21
CA ILE A 88 -0.94 -0.21 1.55
C ILE A 88 -1.48 0.78 2.58
N GLY A 89 -1.31 2.06 2.32
CA GLY A 89 -2.10 3.12 2.96
C GLY A 89 -3.23 3.50 2.01
N ASP A 90 -4.46 3.10 2.31
CA ASP A 90 -5.62 3.47 1.50
C ASP A 90 -5.79 4.99 1.49
N GLY A 91 -5.95 5.58 0.30
CA GLY A 91 -6.06 7.02 0.14
C GLY A 91 -4.81 7.82 0.56
N THR A 92 -3.62 7.21 0.49
CA THR A 92 -2.39 7.80 1.03
C THR A 92 -1.40 8.15 -0.09
N ALA A 93 -1.41 9.41 -0.50
CA ALA A 93 -0.43 9.99 -1.42
C ALA A 93 0.55 10.93 -0.69
N ASN A 94 1.30 11.73 -1.42
CA ASN A 94 2.34 12.60 -0.84
C ASN A 94 1.78 13.66 0.10
N GLN A 95 0.59 14.20 -0.16
CA GLN A 95 -0.03 15.22 0.67
C GLN A 95 -0.48 14.65 2.01
N GLU A 96 -1.05 13.45 2.04
CA GLU A 96 -1.47 12.77 3.28
C GLU A 96 -0.25 12.45 4.17
N LEU A 97 0.83 11.96 3.56
CA LEU A 97 2.10 11.74 4.27
C LEU A 97 2.71 13.05 4.77
N THR A 98 2.65 14.13 3.99
CA THR A 98 3.19 15.44 4.40
C THR A 98 2.41 15.99 5.57
N LEU A 99 1.08 15.96 5.53
CA LEU A 99 0.23 16.41 6.64
C LEU A 99 0.56 15.65 7.94
N ALA A 100 0.67 14.33 7.87
CA ALA A 100 0.99 13.50 9.03
C ALA A 100 2.40 13.76 9.56
N ARG A 101 3.40 13.94 8.67
CA ARG A 101 4.78 14.25 9.04
C ARG A 101 4.87 15.56 9.81
N ASP A 102 4.34 16.62 9.21
CA ASP A 102 4.48 17.98 9.75
C ASP A 102 3.71 18.11 11.07
N TYR A 103 2.55 17.46 11.17
CA TYR A 103 1.79 17.45 12.43
C TYR A 103 2.50 16.66 13.54
N GLN A 104 2.85 15.39 13.28
CA GLN A 104 3.25 14.44 14.34
C GLN A 104 4.75 14.46 14.63
N TRP A 105 5.58 14.68 13.61
CA TRP A 105 7.04 14.61 13.75
C TRP A 105 7.74 15.94 13.50
N GLY A 106 7.01 16.96 13.04
CA GLY A 106 7.51 18.28 12.70
C GLY A 106 8.03 18.36 11.26
N ALA A 107 8.16 19.59 10.73
CA ALA A 107 8.60 19.84 9.35
C ALA A 107 10.01 19.30 9.04
N GLY A 108 10.91 19.30 10.02
CA GLY A 108 12.23 18.69 9.96
C GLY A 108 12.25 17.18 10.23
N GLY A 109 11.15 16.62 10.75
CA GLY A 109 11.05 15.23 11.15
C GLY A 109 10.96 14.24 10.00
N GLN A 110 10.90 12.95 10.33
CA GLN A 110 10.62 11.87 9.39
C GLN A 110 9.52 10.97 9.95
N ILE A 111 8.73 10.37 9.05
CA ILE A 111 7.78 9.33 9.40
C ILE A 111 8.57 8.03 9.60
N PRO A 112 8.62 7.43 10.82
CA PRO A 112 9.33 6.19 11.06
C PRO A 112 8.93 5.09 10.07
N GLY A 113 9.86 4.26 9.67
CA GLY A 113 9.62 3.22 8.65
C GLY A 113 9.44 3.79 7.24
N ILE A 114 8.44 4.63 7.01
CA ILE A 114 8.07 5.12 5.67
C ILE A 114 9.18 5.96 5.02
N ASP A 115 9.72 6.95 5.74
CA ASP A 115 10.79 7.81 5.21
C ASP A 115 12.17 7.13 5.25
N GLN A 116 12.29 5.97 5.89
CA GLN A 116 13.51 5.16 5.95
C GLN A 116 13.69 4.24 4.73
N LEU A 117 12.66 4.09 3.89
CA LEU A 117 12.77 3.28 2.68
C LEU A 117 13.74 3.95 1.70
N PRO A 118 14.84 3.24 1.30
CA PRO A 118 15.93 3.88 0.55
C PRO A 118 15.60 4.18 -0.89
N LEU A 119 14.79 3.33 -1.53
CA LEU A 119 14.43 3.41 -2.92
C LEU A 119 12.96 3.78 -3.06
N SER A 120 12.69 4.81 -3.83
CA SER A 120 11.32 5.30 -4.06
C SER A 120 11.13 5.79 -5.49
N GLY A 121 9.88 5.76 -5.93
CA GLY A 121 9.37 6.32 -7.16
C GLY A 121 7.91 6.68 -6.97
N ASP A 122 7.22 6.89 -8.06
CA ASP A 122 5.78 7.08 -8.11
C ASP A 122 5.16 6.07 -9.07
N TYR A 123 3.87 5.81 -8.95
CA TYR A 123 3.14 5.11 -9.98
C TYR A 123 1.85 5.84 -10.37
N THR A 124 1.45 5.65 -11.62
CA THR A 124 0.23 6.25 -12.17
C THR A 124 -0.99 5.49 -11.68
N THR A 125 -2.04 6.24 -11.34
CA THR A 125 -3.32 5.69 -10.89
C THR A 125 -4.41 6.06 -11.89
N TYR A 126 -5.12 5.09 -12.41
CA TYR A 126 -6.33 5.26 -13.22
C TYR A 126 -7.09 3.94 -13.29
N ALA A 127 -8.40 4.04 -13.41
CA ALA A 127 -9.29 2.93 -13.72
C ALA A 127 -9.67 2.93 -15.21
N LEU A 128 -10.59 2.07 -15.60
CA LEU A 128 -11.24 2.08 -16.90
C LEU A 128 -12.72 2.39 -16.76
N ASN A 129 -13.29 3.11 -17.71
CA ASN A 129 -14.73 3.21 -17.80
C ASN A 129 -15.30 1.88 -18.30
N LYS A 130 -16.28 1.33 -17.59
CA LYS A 130 -16.84 0.00 -17.84
C LYS A 130 -17.41 -0.16 -19.26
N ASP A 131 -18.08 0.86 -19.77
CA ASP A 131 -18.78 0.80 -21.05
C ASP A 131 -17.86 1.13 -22.23
N THR A 132 -17.12 2.23 -22.12
CA THR A 132 -16.28 2.74 -23.21
C THR A 132 -14.90 2.09 -23.28
N LYS A 133 -14.46 1.41 -22.21
CA LYS A 133 -13.13 0.82 -22.01
C LYS A 133 -11.98 1.85 -22.06
N LYS A 134 -12.31 3.14 -22.05
CA LYS A 134 -11.33 4.23 -22.00
C LYS A 134 -10.87 4.50 -20.58
N PRO A 135 -9.71 5.16 -20.38
CA PRO A 135 -9.28 5.56 -19.04
C PRO A 135 -10.32 6.40 -18.31
N ASP A 136 -10.53 6.07 -17.05
CA ASP A 136 -11.14 6.89 -16.02
C ASP A 136 -10.00 7.36 -15.12
N TYR A 137 -9.76 8.66 -15.10
CA TYR A 137 -8.56 9.23 -14.47
C TYR A 137 -8.61 9.29 -12.95
N THR A 138 -9.73 8.90 -12.35
CA THR A 138 -9.88 8.78 -10.91
C THR A 138 -10.24 7.34 -10.55
N THR A 139 -9.32 6.64 -9.90
CA THR A 139 -9.54 5.24 -9.49
C THR A 139 -10.17 5.16 -8.10
N ASP A 140 -10.91 4.06 -7.84
CA ASP A 140 -11.25 3.64 -6.49
C ASP A 140 -10.33 2.51 -6.01
N SER A 141 -10.43 2.15 -4.73
CA SER A 141 -9.59 1.10 -4.11
C SER A 141 -9.83 -0.29 -4.74
N ALA A 142 -10.99 -0.56 -5.34
CA ALA A 142 -11.28 -1.84 -5.99
C ALA A 142 -10.53 -1.97 -7.32
N ALA A 143 -10.61 -0.95 -8.18
CA ALA A 143 -9.92 -0.94 -9.48
C ALA A 143 -8.40 -0.85 -9.29
N SER A 144 -7.93 0.01 -8.38
CA SER A 144 -6.52 0.12 -8.03
C SER A 144 -5.97 -1.18 -7.44
N GLY A 145 -6.71 -1.76 -6.47
CA GLY A 145 -6.37 -3.04 -5.87
C GLY A 145 -6.31 -4.19 -6.88
N THR A 146 -7.25 -4.24 -7.79
CA THR A 146 -7.22 -5.21 -8.89
C THR A 146 -5.97 -5.02 -9.76
N ALA A 147 -5.55 -3.77 -10.02
CA ALA A 147 -4.36 -3.50 -10.82
C ALA A 147 -3.10 -4.09 -10.18
N TRP A 148 -2.78 -3.77 -8.91
CA TRP A 148 -1.56 -4.30 -8.29
C TRP A 148 -1.65 -5.77 -7.91
N SER A 149 -2.85 -6.30 -7.63
CA SER A 149 -3.00 -7.70 -7.21
C SER A 149 -3.01 -8.67 -8.38
N THR A 150 -3.44 -8.24 -9.57
CA THR A 150 -3.64 -9.13 -10.74
C THR A 150 -2.89 -8.71 -12.00
N GLY A 151 -2.26 -7.52 -12.00
CA GLY A 151 -1.62 -6.94 -13.19
C GLY A 151 -2.62 -6.48 -14.26
N THR A 152 -3.89 -6.24 -13.90
CA THR A 152 -4.97 -5.96 -14.85
C THR A 152 -5.74 -4.72 -14.46
N LYS A 153 -5.88 -3.75 -15.38
CA LYS A 153 -6.76 -2.59 -15.21
C LYS A 153 -8.21 -2.99 -15.36
N THR A 154 -9.07 -2.38 -14.53
CA THR A 154 -10.52 -2.62 -14.53
C THR A 154 -11.28 -1.34 -14.22
N TYR A 155 -12.60 -1.42 -14.08
CA TYR A 155 -13.48 -0.29 -13.78
C TYR A 155 -13.69 -0.10 -12.27
N ASN A 156 -14.00 1.11 -11.85
CA ASN A 156 -14.27 1.43 -10.45
C ASN A 156 -15.36 0.53 -9.86
N GLY A 157 -15.08 -0.02 -8.69
CA GLY A 157 -15.93 -0.98 -8.00
C GLY A 157 -15.65 -2.45 -8.33
N ALA A 158 -14.93 -2.78 -9.38
CA ALA A 158 -14.62 -4.16 -9.75
C ALA A 158 -13.50 -4.76 -8.87
N VAL A 159 -13.72 -5.95 -8.35
CA VAL A 159 -12.76 -6.66 -7.47
C VAL A 159 -12.27 -7.91 -8.18
N GLY A 160 -10.97 -7.99 -8.49
CA GLY A 160 -10.32 -9.19 -9.04
C GLY A 160 -10.83 -9.62 -10.41
N VAL A 161 -11.54 -8.77 -11.14
CA VAL A 161 -12.04 -9.03 -12.50
C VAL A 161 -11.54 -7.98 -13.49
N ASP A 162 -11.37 -8.35 -14.76
CA ASP A 162 -11.04 -7.40 -15.82
C ASP A 162 -12.26 -6.55 -16.22
N VAL A 163 -12.04 -5.63 -17.15
CA VAL A 163 -13.08 -4.70 -17.63
C VAL A 163 -14.29 -5.40 -18.29
N ASN A 164 -14.18 -6.68 -18.61
CA ASN A 164 -15.24 -7.52 -19.15
C ASN A 164 -15.88 -8.44 -18.10
N GLY A 165 -15.46 -8.32 -16.82
CA GLY A 165 -15.97 -9.15 -15.72
C GLY A 165 -15.31 -10.54 -15.62
N LYS A 166 -14.22 -10.79 -16.35
CA LYS A 166 -13.51 -12.07 -16.28
C LYS A 166 -12.54 -12.05 -15.08
N ALA A 167 -12.64 -13.07 -14.20
CA ALA A 167 -11.77 -13.26 -13.05
C ALA A 167 -10.28 -13.28 -13.44
N GLN A 168 -9.46 -12.53 -12.67
CA GLN A 168 -8.01 -12.41 -12.83
C GLN A 168 -7.34 -12.87 -11.55
N ARG A 169 -6.43 -13.82 -11.63
CA ARG A 169 -5.77 -14.39 -10.45
C ARG A 169 -4.90 -13.39 -9.72
N SER A 170 -5.05 -13.33 -8.41
CA SER A 170 -4.27 -12.44 -7.54
C SER A 170 -2.88 -12.99 -7.22
N ILE A 171 -2.00 -12.10 -6.72
CA ILE A 171 -0.69 -12.50 -6.18
C ILE A 171 -0.86 -13.55 -5.07
N LEU A 172 -1.83 -13.35 -4.16
CA LEU A 172 -2.08 -14.27 -3.04
C LEU A 172 -2.45 -15.69 -3.55
N GLU A 173 -3.35 -15.79 -4.51
CA GLU A 173 -3.76 -17.08 -5.11
C GLU A 173 -2.58 -17.75 -5.83
N ILE A 174 -1.77 -16.99 -6.56
CA ILE A 174 -0.60 -17.51 -7.27
C ILE A 174 0.47 -17.94 -6.25
N ALA A 175 0.73 -17.14 -5.20
CA ALA A 175 1.67 -17.49 -4.15
C ALA A 175 1.28 -18.78 -3.44
N LYS A 176 0.00 -18.93 -3.09
CA LYS A 176 -0.57 -20.15 -2.49
C LYS A 176 -0.41 -21.35 -3.42
N ALA A 177 -0.77 -21.22 -4.70
CA ALA A 177 -0.60 -22.29 -5.68
C ALA A 177 0.87 -22.74 -5.82
N ASN A 178 1.81 -21.83 -5.60
CA ASN A 178 3.25 -22.12 -5.57
C ASN A 178 3.76 -22.64 -4.20
N GLY A 179 2.87 -22.86 -3.24
CA GLY A 179 3.21 -23.44 -1.93
C GLY A 179 3.83 -22.46 -0.95
N ARG A 180 3.66 -21.15 -1.19
CA ARG A 180 3.99 -20.10 -0.23
C ARG A 180 2.89 -19.97 0.82
N LYS A 181 3.23 -19.62 2.05
CA LYS A 181 2.23 -19.14 3.00
C LYS A 181 1.69 -17.77 2.57
N THR A 182 0.45 -17.45 2.95
CA THR A 182 -0.21 -16.23 2.52
C THR A 182 -0.93 -15.55 3.68
N GLY A 183 -0.86 -14.21 3.71
CA GLY A 183 -1.51 -13.40 4.71
C GLY A 183 -2.16 -12.15 4.15
N ASN A 184 -3.25 -11.73 4.79
CA ASN A 184 -4.02 -10.54 4.45
C ASN A 184 -4.47 -9.86 5.76
N VAL A 185 -4.00 -8.65 6.01
CA VAL A 185 -4.22 -7.90 7.26
C VAL A 185 -4.72 -6.51 6.92
N THR A 186 -5.77 -6.04 7.60
CA THR A 186 -6.35 -4.72 7.36
C THR A 186 -6.92 -4.09 8.63
N THR A 187 -7.09 -2.77 8.64
CA THR A 187 -7.89 -2.04 9.63
C THR A 187 -9.34 -1.84 9.20
N THR A 188 -9.70 -2.23 7.96
CA THR A 188 -11.08 -2.20 7.46
C THR A 188 -11.84 -3.49 7.74
N GLU A 189 -13.09 -3.57 7.25
CA GLU A 189 -13.79 -4.84 7.07
C GLU A 189 -13.00 -5.72 6.10
N LEU A 190 -12.87 -7.01 6.38
CA LEU A 190 -12.19 -7.99 5.52
C LEU A 190 -12.83 -8.10 4.12
N GLN A 191 -14.02 -7.58 3.97
CA GLN A 191 -14.80 -7.52 2.75
C GLN A 191 -14.55 -6.24 1.95
N ASP A 192 -13.89 -5.23 2.51
CA ASP A 192 -13.57 -4.00 1.79
C ASP A 192 -12.62 -4.28 0.62
N ALA A 193 -12.53 -3.35 -0.31
CA ALA A 193 -11.90 -3.57 -1.62
C ALA A 193 -10.45 -4.06 -1.53
N THR A 194 -9.61 -3.39 -0.75
CA THR A 194 -8.17 -3.69 -0.67
C THR A 194 -7.86 -5.11 -0.15
N PRO A 195 -8.48 -5.61 0.93
CA PRO A 195 -8.31 -7.01 1.30
C PRO A 195 -9.00 -7.97 0.32
N ALA A 196 -10.16 -7.59 -0.25
CA ALA A 196 -10.94 -8.45 -1.12
C ALA A 196 -10.24 -8.78 -2.45
N VAL A 197 -9.47 -7.85 -3.05
CA VAL A 197 -8.78 -8.08 -4.35
C VAL A 197 -7.76 -9.21 -4.31
N GLN A 198 -7.36 -9.65 -3.12
CA GLN A 198 -6.44 -10.78 -2.96
C GLN A 198 -7.15 -12.14 -2.96
N VAL A 199 -8.47 -12.18 -2.74
CA VAL A 199 -9.19 -13.42 -2.43
C VAL A 199 -10.53 -13.58 -3.16
N ALA A 200 -11.00 -12.54 -3.88
CA ALA A 200 -12.34 -12.55 -4.47
C ALA A 200 -12.38 -11.95 -5.88
N HIS A 201 -13.39 -12.36 -6.64
CA HIS A 201 -13.66 -11.98 -8.02
C HIS A 201 -15.15 -11.64 -8.15
N VAL A 202 -15.49 -10.35 -7.98
CA VAL A 202 -16.88 -9.88 -8.10
C VAL A 202 -16.97 -8.59 -8.91
N ALA A 203 -18.10 -8.40 -9.57
CA ALA A 203 -18.35 -7.26 -10.43
C ALA A 203 -18.48 -5.93 -9.66
N GLN A 204 -18.67 -5.97 -8.32
CA GLN A 204 -18.93 -4.79 -7.51
C GLN A 204 -18.46 -4.99 -6.07
N ARG A 205 -17.61 -4.08 -5.56
CA ARG A 205 -16.99 -4.13 -4.23
C ARG A 205 -17.95 -4.24 -3.04
N LYS A 206 -19.22 -3.85 -3.24
CA LYS A 206 -20.25 -3.91 -2.17
C LYS A 206 -20.92 -5.28 -2.04
N CYS A 207 -20.41 -6.33 -2.68
CA CYS A 207 -20.92 -7.70 -2.60
C CYS A 207 -20.29 -8.46 -1.43
N TYR A 208 -20.41 -7.90 -0.24
CA TYR A 208 -19.71 -8.33 0.99
C TYR A 208 -20.09 -9.74 1.42
N GLY A 209 -21.37 -10.01 1.60
CA GLY A 209 -21.93 -11.28 1.98
C GLY A 209 -23.05 -11.71 1.03
N PRO A 210 -23.68 -12.87 1.26
CA PRO A 210 -24.76 -13.40 0.42
C PRO A 210 -25.91 -12.42 0.20
N VAL A 211 -26.27 -11.62 1.24
CA VAL A 211 -27.38 -10.65 1.16
C VAL A 211 -27.08 -9.56 0.16
N GLU A 212 -25.95 -8.85 0.33
CA GLU A 212 -25.56 -7.76 -0.58
C GLU A 212 -25.26 -8.27 -1.98
N THR A 213 -24.71 -9.49 -2.11
CA THR A 213 -24.41 -10.10 -3.40
C THR A 213 -25.68 -10.38 -4.18
N LYS A 214 -26.71 -10.91 -3.53
CA LYS A 214 -28.02 -11.14 -4.15
C LYS A 214 -28.65 -9.83 -4.64
N GLU A 215 -28.53 -8.76 -3.86
CA GLU A 215 -29.16 -7.47 -4.17
C GLU A 215 -28.41 -6.68 -5.24
N LYS A 216 -27.07 -6.67 -5.19
CA LYS A 216 -26.23 -5.75 -5.95
C LYS A 216 -25.42 -6.41 -7.06
N CYS A 217 -25.16 -7.71 -6.93
CA CYS A 217 -24.28 -8.50 -7.80
C CYS A 217 -24.92 -9.85 -8.17
N GLY A 218 -26.18 -9.85 -8.54
CA GLY A 218 -26.95 -11.09 -8.71
C GLY A 218 -26.26 -12.17 -9.57
N SER A 219 -25.47 -11.77 -10.59
CA SER A 219 -24.69 -12.72 -11.40
C SER A 219 -23.57 -13.41 -10.62
N ASP A 220 -23.06 -12.77 -9.55
CA ASP A 220 -21.98 -13.33 -8.73
C ASP A 220 -22.52 -14.23 -7.60
N SER A 221 -23.82 -14.20 -7.32
CA SER A 221 -24.46 -15.04 -6.29
C SER A 221 -24.30 -16.53 -6.59
N LEU A 222 -24.00 -17.33 -5.57
CA LEU A 222 -23.98 -18.80 -5.67
C LEU A 222 -25.32 -19.35 -6.15
N ALA A 223 -26.44 -18.77 -5.75
CA ALA A 223 -27.78 -19.17 -6.18
C ALA A 223 -28.00 -19.04 -7.70
N ASN A 224 -27.24 -18.16 -8.36
CA ASN A 224 -27.28 -17.95 -9.81
C ASN A 224 -26.09 -18.63 -10.54
N GLY A 225 -25.31 -19.46 -9.86
CA GLY A 225 -24.14 -20.15 -10.43
C GLY A 225 -22.88 -19.28 -10.51
N GLY A 226 -22.86 -18.11 -9.83
CA GLY A 226 -21.70 -17.24 -9.69
C GLY A 226 -20.68 -17.74 -8.67
N PRO A 227 -19.59 -17.01 -8.46
CA PRO A 227 -18.51 -17.38 -7.53
C PRO A 227 -18.86 -17.21 -6.05
N GLY A 228 -19.96 -16.55 -5.72
CA GLY A 228 -20.38 -16.19 -4.37
C GLY A 228 -19.92 -14.79 -3.96
N SER A 229 -20.33 -14.40 -2.76
CA SER A 229 -19.93 -13.14 -2.13
C SER A 229 -18.42 -13.06 -1.84
N ILE A 230 -17.91 -11.85 -1.56
CA ILE A 230 -16.51 -11.65 -1.14
C ILE A 230 -16.17 -12.55 0.05
N THR A 231 -17.05 -12.64 1.07
CA THR A 231 -16.78 -13.47 2.26
C THR A 231 -16.79 -14.96 1.94
N GLU A 232 -17.69 -15.45 1.11
CA GLU A 232 -17.70 -16.87 0.70
C GLU A 232 -16.41 -17.22 -0.05
N GLN A 233 -15.95 -16.33 -0.97
CA GLN A 233 -14.71 -16.51 -1.69
C GLN A 233 -13.48 -16.39 -0.76
N LEU A 234 -13.46 -15.44 0.20
CA LEU A 234 -12.43 -15.33 1.23
C LEU A 234 -12.26 -16.65 2.00
N LEU A 235 -13.38 -17.23 2.43
CA LEU A 235 -13.37 -18.50 3.14
C LEU A 235 -12.90 -19.66 2.26
N ALA A 236 -13.20 -19.63 0.96
CA ALA A 236 -12.72 -20.61 -0.02
C ALA A 236 -11.24 -20.43 -0.37
N ALA A 237 -10.76 -19.20 -0.46
CA ALA A 237 -9.36 -18.87 -0.75
C ALA A 237 -8.40 -19.39 0.33
N ARG A 238 -8.81 -19.43 1.61
CA ARG A 238 -8.05 -20.01 2.71
C ARG A 238 -6.63 -19.46 2.80
N ALA A 239 -6.45 -18.13 2.86
CA ALA A 239 -5.17 -17.56 3.27
C ALA A 239 -4.79 -18.12 4.65
N ASP A 240 -3.48 -18.34 4.91
CA ASP A 240 -3.03 -18.91 6.19
C ASP A 240 -3.33 -17.96 7.35
N VAL A 241 -3.27 -16.64 7.11
CA VAL A 241 -3.57 -15.60 8.10
C VAL A 241 -4.49 -14.54 7.48
N THR A 242 -5.64 -14.28 8.08
CA THR A 242 -6.60 -13.23 7.69
C THR A 242 -7.02 -12.46 8.93
N LEU A 243 -6.67 -11.15 9.02
CA LEU A 243 -6.91 -10.32 10.21
C LEU A 243 -7.54 -8.98 9.81
N GLY A 244 -8.65 -8.58 10.46
CA GLY A 244 -9.32 -7.30 10.18
C GLY A 244 -10.62 -7.11 10.95
N GLY A 245 -11.56 -6.35 10.37
CA GLY A 245 -12.91 -6.14 10.86
C GLY A 245 -13.98 -6.86 10.03
N GLY A 246 -15.26 -6.47 10.17
CA GLY A 246 -16.36 -6.95 9.32
C GLY A 246 -17.13 -8.16 9.85
N TRP A 247 -17.13 -8.38 11.16
CA TRP A 247 -17.80 -9.55 11.76
C TRP A 247 -19.29 -9.63 11.45
N LYS A 248 -19.99 -8.50 11.34
CA LYS A 248 -21.43 -8.49 11.02
C LYS A 248 -21.76 -9.29 9.75
N THR A 249 -20.86 -9.31 8.76
CA THR A 249 -21.06 -10.06 7.51
C THR A 249 -20.95 -11.58 7.73
N PHE A 250 -20.10 -12.01 8.66
CA PHE A 250 -19.98 -13.44 8.99
C PHE A 250 -21.24 -14.02 9.66
N GLN A 251 -22.16 -13.18 10.12
CA GLN A 251 -23.47 -13.61 10.66
C GLN A 251 -24.52 -13.85 9.56
N GLN A 252 -24.24 -13.46 8.32
CA GLN A 252 -25.14 -13.72 7.20
C GLN A 252 -25.18 -15.23 6.86
N THR A 253 -26.33 -15.67 6.37
CA THR A 253 -26.58 -17.05 6.00
C THR A 253 -26.38 -17.25 4.49
N ALA A 254 -25.62 -18.28 4.10
CA ALA A 254 -25.48 -18.69 2.70
C ALA A 254 -26.84 -19.20 2.17
N ASP A 255 -27.22 -18.77 0.97
CA ASP A 255 -28.51 -19.06 0.35
C ASP A 255 -28.41 -20.15 -0.75
N ALA A 256 -27.21 -20.67 -1.00
CA ALA A 256 -26.95 -21.72 -1.98
C ALA A 256 -25.62 -22.46 -1.72
N GLY A 257 -25.33 -23.46 -2.53
CA GLY A 257 -24.10 -24.25 -2.50
C GLY A 257 -24.00 -25.21 -1.33
N GLU A 258 -22.79 -25.67 -1.04
CA GLU A 258 -22.48 -26.68 0.01
C GLU A 258 -22.93 -26.23 1.41
N TYR A 259 -22.89 -24.92 1.68
CA TYR A 259 -23.19 -24.34 3.00
C TYR A 259 -24.57 -23.68 3.07
N ASN A 260 -25.48 -24.00 2.16
CA ASN A 260 -26.83 -23.46 2.15
C ASN A 260 -27.50 -23.59 3.52
N GLY A 261 -28.08 -22.50 4.02
CA GLY A 261 -28.76 -22.45 5.33
C GLY A 261 -27.82 -22.30 6.53
N LYS A 262 -26.48 -22.25 6.35
CA LYS A 262 -25.49 -22.03 7.41
C LYS A 262 -24.96 -20.60 7.37
N THR A 263 -24.66 -20.03 8.54
CA THR A 263 -23.97 -18.73 8.59
C THR A 263 -22.54 -18.86 8.09
N LEU A 264 -21.95 -17.74 7.61
CA LEU A 264 -20.55 -17.73 7.17
C LEU A 264 -19.57 -18.02 8.33
N GLU A 265 -19.93 -17.69 9.56
CA GLU A 265 -19.19 -18.13 10.75
C GLU A 265 -19.17 -19.66 10.89
N VAL A 266 -20.32 -20.33 10.75
CA VAL A 266 -20.41 -21.79 10.77
C VAL A 266 -19.61 -22.40 9.62
N GLN A 267 -19.70 -21.80 8.43
CA GLN A 267 -18.90 -22.21 7.28
C GLN A 267 -17.40 -22.11 7.57
N ALA A 268 -16.92 -21.00 8.19
CA ALA A 268 -15.53 -20.85 8.58
C ALA A 268 -15.08 -21.95 9.56
N LYS A 269 -15.90 -22.27 10.58
CA LYS A 269 -15.61 -23.35 11.54
C LYS A 269 -15.52 -24.71 10.88
N GLU A 270 -16.46 -25.04 10.01
CA GLU A 270 -16.48 -26.31 9.27
C GLU A 270 -15.33 -26.45 8.27
N ARG A 271 -14.82 -25.31 7.76
CA ARG A 271 -13.60 -25.24 6.95
C ARG A 271 -12.31 -25.31 7.78
N GLY A 272 -12.38 -25.44 9.11
CA GLY A 272 -11.24 -25.61 10.02
C GLY A 272 -10.52 -24.32 10.39
N TYR A 273 -11.14 -23.15 10.20
CA TYR A 273 -10.54 -21.89 10.64
C TYR A 273 -10.45 -21.80 12.16
N GLN A 274 -9.29 -21.31 12.66
CA GLN A 274 -9.16 -20.80 14.03
C GLN A 274 -9.73 -19.38 14.03
N ILE A 275 -10.86 -19.16 14.72
CA ILE A 275 -11.52 -17.86 14.77
C ILE A 275 -11.17 -17.19 16.08
N VAL A 276 -10.67 -15.93 16.03
CA VAL A 276 -10.34 -15.08 17.18
C VAL A 276 -11.00 -13.71 17.05
N ARG A 277 -11.46 -13.16 18.18
CA ARG A 277 -12.22 -11.91 18.25
C ARG A 277 -11.56 -10.83 19.12
N SER A 278 -10.45 -11.14 19.76
CA SER A 278 -9.70 -10.21 20.61
C SER A 278 -8.19 -10.34 20.41
N GLY A 279 -7.45 -9.30 20.85
CA GLY A 279 -5.99 -9.34 20.85
C GLY A 279 -5.44 -10.46 21.74
N GLU A 280 -6.07 -10.73 22.89
CA GLU A 280 -5.67 -11.79 23.80
C GLU A 280 -5.82 -13.19 23.16
N GLU A 281 -6.96 -13.45 22.51
CA GLU A 281 -7.15 -14.70 21.76
C GLU A 281 -6.12 -14.83 20.62
N LEU A 282 -5.83 -13.74 19.91
CA LEU A 282 -4.83 -13.71 18.86
C LEU A 282 -3.43 -14.05 19.39
N ASP A 283 -3.04 -13.53 20.54
CA ASP A 283 -1.75 -13.82 21.18
C ASP A 283 -1.61 -15.31 21.53
N GLY A 284 -2.71 -15.98 21.83
CA GLY A 284 -2.81 -17.42 22.09
C GLY A 284 -2.48 -18.30 20.89
N ILE A 285 -2.67 -17.82 19.65
CA ILE A 285 -2.42 -18.59 18.42
C ILE A 285 -0.90 -18.80 18.24
N LYS A 286 -0.49 -20.05 18.01
CA LYS A 286 0.94 -20.41 17.85
C LYS A 286 1.29 -20.85 16.43
N ASP A 287 0.32 -21.25 15.63
CA ASP A 287 0.51 -21.71 14.26
C ASP A 287 -0.73 -21.41 13.40
N ALA A 288 -0.49 -21.09 12.13
CA ALA A 288 -1.51 -20.94 11.10
C ALA A 288 -0.99 -21.53 9.79
N ASN A 289 -1.80 -22.40 9.16
CA ASN A 289 -1.45 -23.09 7.93
C ASN A 289 -2.72 -23.58 7.21
N GLN A 290 -2.58 -24.31 6.13
CA GLN A 290 -3.71 -24.77 5.32
C GLN A 290 -4.66 -25.75 6.04
N ASP A 291 -4.21 -26.46 7.08
CA ASP A 291 -5.07 -27.34 7.87
C ASP A 291 -5.92 -26.57 8.88
N LYS A 292 -5.34 -25.51 9.45
CA LYS A 292 -5.95 -24.62 10.44
C LYS A 292 -5.61 -23.16 10.16
N PRO A 293 -6.21 -22.56 9.10
CA PRO A 293 -6.00 -21.16 8.81
C PRO A 293 -6.57 -20.26 9.92
N LEU A 294 -5.98 -19.08 10.09
CA LEU A 294 -6.41 -18.11 11.10
C LEU A 294 -7.35 -17.07 10.51
N LEU A 295 -8.48 -16.83 11.16
CA LEU A 295 -9.43 -15.76 10.89
C LEU A 295 -9.60 -14.91 12.17
N GLY A 296 -8.96 -13.75 12.23
CA GLY A 296 -9.11 -12.77 13.30
C GLY A 296 -10.00 -11.61 12.86
N VAL A 297 -11.13 -11.41 13.55
CA VAL A 297 -12.09 -10.37 13.20
C VAL A 297 -12.44 -9.56 14.45
N PHE A 298 -11.89 -8.35 14.56
CA PHE A 298 -11.80 -7.60 15.83
C PHE A 298 -12.87 -6.51 16.00
N ALA A 299 -13.74 -6.30 14.99
CA ALA A 299 -14.83 -5.34 15.03
C ALA A 299 -16.01 -5.81 14.17
N GLU A 300 -17.21 -5.29 14.45
CA GLU A 300 -18.41 -5.55 13.63
C GLU A 300 -18.30 -4.96 12.23
N GLY A 301 -17.74 -3.77 12.10
CA GLY A 301 -17.39 -3.06 10.86
C GLY A 301 -15.88 -2.89 10.75
N ASN A 302 -15.43 -1.69 10.31
CA ASN A 302 -14.02 -1.30 10.35
C ASN A 302 -13.50 -1.26 11.79
N LEU A 303 -12.19 -1.45 11.99
CA LEU A 303 -11.58 -1.18 13.28
C LEU A 303 -11.74 0.31 13.62
N PRO A 304 -11.93 0.68 14.89
CA PRO A 304 -11.97 2.08 15.32
C PRO A 304 -10.67 2.80 14.95
N ARG A 305 -10.75 4.05 14.51
CA ARG A 305 -9.58 4.90 14.27
C ARG A 305 -8.79 5.14 15.55
N LEU A 306 -7.47 5.24 15.43
CA LEU A 306 -6.56 5.44 16.57
C LEU A 306 -6.85 6.75 17.30
N TRP A 307 -7.14 7.83 16.55
CA TRP A 307 -7.41 9.16 17.10
C TRP A 307 -8.85 9.59 16.88
N ASP A 308 -9.32 10.43 17.82
CA ASP A 308 -10.67 10.98 17.80
C ASP A 308 -10.84 11.99 16.65
N LYS A 309 -12.07 12.09 16.16
CA LYS A 309 -12.39 12.90 14.98
C LYS A 309 -12.23 14.40 15.25
N ALA A 310 -11.60 15.11 14.30
CA ALA A 310 -11.58 16.57 14.23
C ALA A 310 -12.21 17.02 12.90
N THR A 311 -13.48 17.36 12.92
CA THR A 311 -14.24 17.72 11.70
C THR A 311 -13.71 19.02 11.09
N ALA A 312 -13.37 18.98 9.80
CA ALA A 312 -13.15 20.19 9.01
C ALA A 312 -14.47 20.88 8.69
N THR A 313 -14.45 22.20 8.58
CA THR A 313 -15.61 23.06 8.28
C THR A 313 -15.28 24.07 7.18
N LYS A 314 -16.27 24.79 6.66
CA LYS A 314 -16.04 25.86 5.68
C LYS A 314 -15.12 26.97 6.22
N GLU A 315 -15.25 27.32 7.48
CA GLU A 315 -14.48 28.39 8.14
C GLU A 315 -13.35 27.84 9.03
N GLY A 316 -13.10 26.52 9.01
CA GLY A 316 -12.18 25.84 9.92
C GLY A 316 -10.74 26.33 9.87
N GLY A 317 -10.35 26.97 8.74
CA GLY A 317 -9.07 27.65 8.65
C GLY A 317 -8.94 28.87 9.57
N LYS A 318 -10.08 29.50 9.93
CA LYS A 318 -10.15 30.67 10.84
C LYS A 318 -10.57 30.28 12.26
N GLU A 319 -11.02 29.04 12.48
CA GLU A 319 -11.37 28.54 13.80
C GLU A 319 -10.12 28.32 14.66
N PRO A 320 -10.24 28.29 16.00
CA PRO A 320 -9.13 27.94 16.86
C PRO A 320 -8.48 26.61 16.47
N ALA A 321 -7.17 26.57 16.43
CA ALA A 321 -6.42 25.37 16.11
C ALA A 321 -6.71 24.25 17.14
N VAL A 322 -6.86 23.01 16.67
CA VAL A 322 -7.09 21.84 17.52
C VAL A 322 -5.84 20.98 17.63
N THR A 323 -5.75 20.22 18.73
CA THR A 323 -4.77 19.17 18.93
C THR A 323 -5.50 17.84 18.93
N CYS A 324 -5.01 16.88 18.16
CA CYS A 324 -5.61 15.55 18.08
C CYS A 324 -5.45 14.79 19.41
N SER A 325 -6.43 13.98 19.75
CA SER A 325 -6.48 13.19 20.98
C SER A 325 -6.76 11.71 20.68
N PRO A 326 -6.37 10.79 21.58
CA PRO A 326 -6.70 9.38 21.44
C PRO A 326 -8.22 9.17 21.37
N ASN A 327 -8.65 8.25 20.51
CA ASN A 327 -10.06 7.86 20.40
C ASN A 327 -10.43 6.86 21.50
N PRO A 328 -11.36 7.20 22.41
CA PRO A 328 -11.79 6.27 23.46
C PRO A 328 -12.38 4.96 22.92
N ALA A 329 -13.01 5.00 21.75
CA ALA A 329 -13.60 3.81 21.11
C ALA A 329 -12.55 2.83 20.59
N PHE A 330 -11.28 3.23 20.46
CA PHE A 330 -10.19 2.32 20.08
C PHE A 330 -10.00 1.23 21.15
N GLY A 331 -10.07 1.59 22.44
CA GLY A 331 -10.08 0.66 23.58
C GLY A 331 -9.00 -0.42 23.49
N ALA A 332 -9.43 -1.69 23.56
CA ALA A 332 -8.57 -2.87 23.47
C ALA A 332 -8.39 -3.40 22.03
N THR A 333 -8.76 -2.62 21.01
CA THR A 333 -8.57 -3.00 19.59
C THR A 333 -7.08 -3.24 19.32
N PRO A 334 -6.70 -4.38 18.72
CA PRO A 334 -5.29 -4.59 18.38
C PRO A 334 -4.83 -3.60 17.31
N LYS A 335 -3.67 -2.96 17.55
CA LYS A 335 -3.05 -2.03 16.59
C LYS A 335 -2.59 -2.77 15.34
N LEU A 336 -2.57 -2.07 14.20
CA LEU A 336 -2.08 -2.62 12.93
C LEU A 336 -0.64 -3.16 13.07
N GLN A 337 0.21 -2.49 13.84
CA GLN A 337 1.55 -2.97 14.20
C GLN A 337 1.53 -4.38 14.81
N SER A 338 0.67 -4.61 15.80
CA SER A 338 0.56 -5.90 16.48
C SER A 338 0.02 -6.99 15.54
N LEU A 339 -0.98 -6.64 14.72
CA LEU A 339 -1.53 -7.55 13.70
C LEU A 339 -0.47 -7.91 12.67
N THR A 340 0.29 -6.94 12.19
CA THR A 340 1.40 -7.14 11.23
C THR A 340 2.48 -8.04 11.80
N LYS A 341 2.92 -7.76 13.05
CA LYS A 341 3.91 -8.59 13.72
C LYS A 341 3.44 -10.03 13.85
N LYS A 342 2.21 -10.23 14.32
CA LYS A 342 1.62 -11.56 14.50
C LYS A 342 1.50 -12.31 13.18
N ALA A 343 1.06 -11.64 12.11
CA ALA A 343 0.99 -12.24 10.78
C ALA A 343 2.38 -12.69 10.30
N ILE A 344 3.40 -11.84 10.40
CA ILE A 344 4.78 -12.19 10.05
C ILE A 344 5.24 -13.42 10.84
N ASP A 345 5.05 -13.43 12.16
CA ASP A 345 5.49 -14.54 13.02
C ASP A 345 4.85 -15.88 12.64
N LEU A 346 3.56 -15.89 12.27
CA LEU A 346 2.83 -17.09 11.87
C LEU A 346 3.15 -17.54 10.43
N LEU A 347 3.54 -16.60 9.56
CA LEU A 347 3.83 -16.88 8.16
C LEU A 347 5.28 -17.35 7.92
N LYS A 348 6.21 -17.08 8.83
CA LYS A 348 7.62 -17.53 8.71
C LYS A 348 7.70 -19.03 8.41
N ASN A 349 8.40 -19.40 7.36
CA ASN A 349 8.65 -20.78 6.97
C ASN A 349 9.80 -20.88 5.94
N ASP A 350 10.23 -22.09 5.62
CA ASP A 350 11.35 -22.32 4.69
C ASP A 350 11.04 -21.96 3.25
N LYS A 351 9.79 -22.07 2.83
CA LYS A 351 9.37 -21.74 1.46
C LYS A 351 9.11 -20.24 1.26
N GLY A 352 8.90 -19.49 2.35
CA GLY A 352 8.59 -18.07 2.33
C GLY A 352 7.09 -17.77 2.18
N PHE A 353 6.76 -16.47 2.15
CA PHE A 353 5.36 -16.01 2.18
C PHE A 353 5.13 -14.74 1.35
N PHE A 354 3.84 -14.51 1.05
CA PHE A 354 3.31 -13.22 0.62
C PHE A 354 2.34 -12.69 1.70
N LEU A 355 2.54 -11.46 2.12
CA LEU A 355 1.69 -10.76 3.10
C LEU A 355 1.29 -9.40 2.55
N GLN A 356 -0.03 -9.13 2.46
CA GLN A 356 -0.56 -7.79 2.30
C GLN A 356 -1.00 -7.24 3.65
N VAL A 357 -0.65 -5.97 3.94
CA VAL A 357 -1.03 -5.22 5.14
C VAL A 357 -1.65 -3.91 4.70
N GLU A 358 -2.76 -3.51 5.29
CA GLU A 358 -3.45 -2.28 4.93
C GLU A 358 -3.80 -1.44 6.17
N SER A 359 -3.48 -0.14 6.09
CA SER A 359 -4.12 0.90 6.91
C SER A 359 -5.23 1.54 6.07
N GLY A 360 -6.45 1.02 6.20
CA GLY A 360 -7.55 1.39 5.30
C GLY A 360 -8.34 2.61 5.77
N SER A 361 -8.13 3.07 7.00
CA SER A 361 -8.93 4.18 7.54
C SER A 361 -8.28 5.55 7.38
N VAL A 362 -7.13 5.66 6.69
CA VAL A 362 -6.64 6.95 6.17
C VAL A 362 -7.66 7.49 5.16
N ASP A 363 -8.06 6.65 4.18
CA ASP A 363 -9.09 6.95 3.18
C ASP A 363 -10.44 7.31 3.83
N LYS A 364 -10.92 6.49 4.79
CA LYS A 364 -12.19 6.77 5.48
C LYS A 364 -12.17 8.11 6.21
N ALA A 365 -11.01 8.52 6.76
CA ALA A 365 -10.85 9.80 7.42
C ALA A 365 -10.77 10.95 6.40
N ASN A 366 -10.14 10.73 5.24
CA ASN A 366 -10.12 11.69 4.14
C ASN A 366 -11.55 11.98 3.65
N HIS A 367 -12.33 10.94 3.36
CA HIS A 367 -13.75 11.08 2.99
C HIS A 367 -14.56 11.88 4.00
N ASP A 368 -14.29 11.68 5.30
CA ASP A 368 -14.94 12.41 6.38
C ASP A 368 -14.38 13.82 6.61
N ALA A 369 -13.40 14.29 5.83
CA ALA A 369 -12.64 15.51 6.07
C ALA A 369 -12.15 15.63 7.53
N ASP A 370 -11.54 14.55 8.03
CA ASP A 370 -11.11 14.36 9.42
C ASP A 370 -9.58 14.27 9.50
N PRO A 371 -8.86 15.40 9.70
CA PRO A 371 -7.40 15.39 9.73
C PRO A 371 -6.82 14.59 10.92
N CYS A 372 -7.47 14.56 12.07
CA CYS A 372 -6.95 13.79 13.21
C CYS A 372 -7.09 12.29 12.97
N GLY A 373 -8.21 11.82 12.43
CA GLY A 373 -8.37 10.43 12.02
C GLY A 373 -7.34 10.03 10.97
N GLN A 374 -7.18 10.84 9.92
CA GLN A 374 -6.20 10.64 8.85
C GLN A 374 -4.76 10.52 9.38
N ILE A 375 -4.34 11.45 10.23
CA ILE A 375 -2.99 11.44 10.82
C ILE A 375 -2.81 10.23 11.74
N GLY A 376 -3.80 9.93 12.58
CA GLY A 376 -3.76 8.78 13.50
C GLY A 376 -3.61 7.44 12.76
N GLU A 377 -4.30 7.27 11.63
CA GLU A 377 -4.19 6.07 10.80
C GLU A 377 -2.87 6.02 10.01
N THR A 378 -2.30 7.18 9.63
CA THR A 378 -0.93 7.24 9.08
C THR A 378 0.12 6.87 10.14
N VAL A 379 -0.11 7.17 11.43
CA VAL A 379 0.74 6.68 12.53
C VAL A 379 0.66 5.15 12.62
N GLN A 380 -0.53 4.54 12.52
CA GLN A 380 -0.66 3.08 12.49
C GLN A 380 0.06 2.46 11.29
N LEU A 381 -0.04 3.09 10.11
CA LEU A 381 0.71 2.70 8.91
C LEU A 381 2.22 2.72 9.16
N SER A 382 2.74 3.82 9.72
CA SER A 382 4.14 4.02 10.07
C SER A 382 4.67 2.93 11.00
N ASP A 383 3.92 2.59 12.05
CA ASP A 383 4.28 1.56 13.02
C ASP A 383 4.30 0.15 12.39
N ALA A 384 3.35 -0.14 11.49
CA ALA A 384 3.31 -1.40 10.76
C ALA A 384 4.48 -1.53 9.77
N VAL A 385 4.81 -0.45 9.04
CA VAL A 385 5.97 -0.40 8.13
C VAL A 385 7.27 -0.58 8.92
N SER A 386 7.41 0.08 10.07
CA SER A 386 8.58 -0.09 10.95
C SER A 386 8.76 -1.56 11.35
N THR A 387 7.67 -2.24 11.72
CA THR A 387 7.69 -3.68 12.05
C THR A 387 8.12 -4.56 10.87
N ALA A 388 7.61 -4.26 9.67
CA ALA A 388 7.99 -4.99 8.45
C ALA A 388 9.47 -4.78 8.11
N LEU A 389 9.98 -3.54 8.26
CA LEU A 389 11.40 -3.23 8.02
C LEU A 389 12.33 -3.87 9.05
N GLU A 390 11.96 -3.88 10.33
CA GLU A 390 12.73 -4.56 11.37
C GLU A 390 12.90 -6.06 11.04
N PHE A 391 11.81 -6.71 10.60
CA PHE A 391 11.86 -8.08 10.14
C PHE A 391 12.77 -8.24 8.91
N ALA A 392 12.60 -7.40 7.88
CA ALA A 392 13.36 -7.50 6.63
C ALA A 392 14.86 -7.25 6.85
N LYS A 393 15.24 -6.34 7.76
CA LYS A 393 16.65 -6.10 8.14
C LYS A 393 17.30 -7.32 8.81
N GLN A 394 16.52 -8.13 9.53
CA GLN A 394 17.00 -9.38 10.16
C GLN A 394 17.02 -10.56 9.19
N ASP A 395 15.95 -10.73 8.41
CA ASP A 395 15.76 -11.88 7.49
C ASP A 395 16.61 -11.76 6.22
N LYS A 396 16.82 -10.56 5.69
CA LYS A 396 17.63 -10.24 4.49
C LYS A 396 17.13 -10.83 3.15
N ASP A 397 16.15 -11.69 3.18
CA ASP A 397 15.50 -12.28 2.00
C ASP A 397 14.04 -11.81 1.86
N THR A 398 13.71 -10.69 2.50
CA THR A 398 12.38 -10.08 2.50
C THR A 398 12.37 -8.77 1.73
N LEU A 399 11.49 -8.64 0.74
CA LEU A 399 11.14 -7.39 0.08
C LEU A 399 9.97 -6.75 0.83
N VAL A 400 10.14 -5.51 1.27
CA VAL A 400 9.07 -4.64 1.79
C VAL A 400 8.77 -3.58 0.75
N ILE A 401 7.49 -3.44 0.40
CA ILE A 401 6.97 -2.41 -0.50
C ILE A 401 5.91 -1.62 0.25
N VAL A 402 5.97 -0.30 0.17
CA VAL A 402 4.99 0.60 0.79
C VAL A 402 4.46 1.57 -0.25
N THR A 403 3.14 1.66 -0.36
CA THR A 403 2.48 2.58 -1.29
C THR A 403 1.09 2.94 -0.79
N GLY A 404 0.43 3.92 -1.42
CA GLY A 404 -1.01 4.13 -1.34
C GLY A 404 -1.70 3.50 -2.55
N ASP A 405 -3.00 3.60 -2.63
CA ASP A 405 -3.79 3.08 -3.76
C ASP A 405 -4.35 4.18 -4.67
N HIS A 406 -4.66 5.33 -4.13
CA HIS A 406 -5.03 6.56 -4.81
C HIS A 406 -4.74 7.78 -3.94
N ALA A 407 -4.97 8.98 -4.49
CA ALA A 407 -4.80 10.24 -3.80
C ALA A 407 -6.15 10.86 -3.39
N HIS A 408 -6.08 11.74 -2.41
CA HIS A 408 -7.12 12.67 -1.98
C HIS A 408 -6.67 14.13 -2.15
N THR A 409 -7.29 15.09 -1.43
CA THR A 409 -6.97 16.52 -1.53
C THR A 409 -6.56 17.16 -0.20
N SER A 410 -6.11 16.42 0.79
CA SER A 410 -5.71 16.94 2.09
C SER A 410 -4.44 17.82 2.01
N GLN A 411 -4.56 18.95 1.31
CA GLN A 411 -3.46 19.89 1.07
C GLN A 411 -3.23 20.82 2.27
N ILE A 412 -1.95 21.00 2.65
CA ILE A 412 -1.59 22.08 3.56
C ILE A 412 -1.67 23.39 2.79
N ILE A 413 -2.39 24.37 3.35
CA ILE A 413 -2.59 25.70 2.77
C ILE A 413 -2.08 26.77 3.73
N GLU A 414 -2.05 28.04 3.28
CA GLU A 414 -1.67 29.17 4.14
C GLU A 414 -2.51 29.21 5.42
N THR A 415 -1.83 29.29 6.57
CA THR A 415 -2.49 29.26 7.88
C THR A 415 -3.52 30.39 8.01
N GLY A 416 -4.71 30.05 8.50
CA GLY A 416 -5.82 30.98 8.65
C GLY A 416 -6.61 31.23 7.36
N SER A 417 -6.24 30.59 6.25
CA SER A 417 -6.99 30.69 4.99
C SER A 417 -8.21 29.77 4.98
N VAL A 418 -9.20 30.14 4.17
CA VAL A 418 -10.34 29.31 3.81
C VAL A 418 -10.40 29.18 2.30
N THR A 419 -10.89 28.04 1.82
CA THR A 419 -11.02 27.71 0.40
C THR A 419 -12.46 27.26 0.13
N PRO A 420 -12.86 27.02 -1.13
CA PRO A 420 -14.18 26.44 -1.42
C PRO A 420 -14.42 25.07 -0.77
N GLY A 421 -13.36 24.26 -0.50
CA GLY A 421 -13.47 23.02 0.25
C GLY A 421 -13.50 23.22 1.77
N LEU A 422 -13.61 22.12 2.51
CA LEU A 422 -13.57 22.16 3.98
C LEU A 422 -12.14 22.36 4.47
N THR A 423 -11.98 23.07 5.59
CA THR A 423 -10.67 23.38 6.17
C THR A 423 -10.62 23.07 7.66
N ARG A 424 -9.41 22.86 8.20
CA ARG A 424 -9.16 22.75 9.65
C ARG A 424 -7.76 23.20 9.99
N THR A 425 -7.60 23.94 11.10
CA THR A 425 -6.30 24.35 11.61
C THR A 425 -5.90 23.45 12.79
N LEU A 426 -4.64 22.99 12.79
CA LEU A 426 -4.08 22.06 13.77
C LEU A 426 -2.86 22.67 14.45
N ASN A 427 -2.63 22.34 15.73
CA ASN A 427 -1.39 22.62 16.45
C ASN A 427 -0.36 21.53 16.15
N THR A 428 0.80 21.90 15.63
CA THR A 428 1.84 20.94 15.27
C THR A 428 2.83 20.68 16.41
N LYS A 429 3.60 19.61 16.29
CA LYS A 429 4.70 19.28 17.21
C LYS A 429 5.75 20.39 17.31
N ASP A 430 5.96 21.15 16.25
CA ASP A 430 6.93 22.27 16.23
C ASP A 430 6.45 23.50 17.03
N GLY A 431 5.24 23.45 17.61
CA GLY A 431 4.64 24.60 18.31
C GLY A 431 4.09 25.66 17.37
N SER A 432 3.96 25.33 16.09
CA SER A 432 3.34 26.15 15.05
C SER A 432 1.91 25.64 14.76
N THR A 433 1.22 26.32 13.84
CA THR A 433 -0.08 25.86 13.34
C THR A 433 0.00 25.58 11.84
N LEU A 434 -0.73 24.58 11.37
CA LEU A 434 -0.96 24.32 9.95
C LEU A 434 -2.46 24.27 9.65
N THR A 435 -2.84 24.72 8.48
CA THR A 435 -4.23 24.59 8.00
C THR A 435 -4.26 23.59 6.86
N VAL A 436 -5.13 22.57 6.97
CA VAL A 436 -5.38 21.60 5.92
C VAL A 436 -6.69 21.91 5.20
N ASN A 437 -6.70 21.69 3.89
CA ASN A 437 -7.86 21.81 3.01
C ASN A 437 -8.25 20.46 2.41
N TYR A 438 -9.54 20.17 2.41
CA TYR A 438 -10.18 19.06 1.73
C TYR A 438 -10.88 19.60 0.48
N GLY A 439 -10.12 19.78 -0.61
CA GLY A 439 -10.49 20.57 -1.77
C GLY A 439 -11.68 20.05 -2.56
N THR A 440 -11.92 18.72 -2.53
CA THR A 440 -13.06 18.08 -3.21
C THR A 440 -14.26 17.85 -2.27
N SER A 441 -14.13 18.18 -0.97
CA SER A 441 -15.24 18.10 -0.01
C SER A 441 -16.00 19.41 0.03
N LEU A 442 -17.29 19.36 -0.27
CA LEU A 442 -18.23 20.48 -0.15
C LEU A 442 -19.21 20.21 0.99
N ASP A 443 -19.56 21.23 1.75
CA ASP A 443 -20.49 21.10 2.87
C ASP A 443 -21.97 21.13 2.40
N PRO A 444 -22.81 20.13 2.75
CA PRO A 444 -22.46 18.85 3.31
C PRO A 444 -21.99 17.87 2.20
N GLY A 445 -20.88 17.19 2.39
CA GLY A 445 -20.40 16.22 1.40
C GLY A 445 -19.14 15.49 1.82
N GLU A 446 -18.92 14.35 1.19
CA GLU A 446 -17.70 13.57 1.33
C GLU A 446 -16.60 14.14 0.43
N GLU A 447 -15.35 14.08 0.89
CA GLU A 447 -14.20 14.29 0.02
C GLU A 447 -14.13 13.16 -1.01
N GLN A 448 -13.81 13.52 -2.26
CA GLN A 448 -13.67 12.56 -3.34
C GLN A 448 -12.19 12.27 -3.64
N HIS A 449 -11.91 11.09 -4.20
CA HIS A 449 -10.59 10.73 -4.71
C HIS A 449 -10.12 11.69 -5.80
N THR A 450 -8.81 11.73 -6.02
CA THR A 450 -8.18 12.50 -7.10
C THR A 450 -7.22 11.66 -7.91
N GLY A 451 -6.98 12.06 -9.17
CA GLY A 451 -6.14 11.34 -10.13
C GLY A 451 -4.64 11.62 -10.00
N GLY A 452 -4.15 11.87 -8.79
CA GLY A 452 -2.73 12.11 -8.53
C GLY A 452 -1.87 10.85 -8.64
N GLN A 453 -0.58 11.03 -8.96
CA GLN A 453 0.41 9.97 -8.78
C GLN A 453 0.59 9.67 -7.29
N VAL A 454 0.94 8.42 -6.98
CA VAL A 454 1.13 7.96 -5.60
C VAL A 454 2.55 7.44 -5.42
N ARG A 455 3.18 7.84 -4.31
CA ARG A 455 4.52 7.37 -3.96
C ARG A 455 4.50 5.86 -3.74
N ILE A 456 5.50 5.19 -4.32
CA ILE A 456 5.84 3.81 -4.01
C ILE A 456 7.28 3.75 -3.53
N ALA A 457 7.57 2.99 -2.47
CA ALA A 457 8.91 2.87 -1.93
C ALA A 457 9.18 1.45 -1.45
N ALA A 458 10.47 1.05 -1.45
CA ALA A 458 10.80 -0.31 -1.12
C ALA A 458 12.16 -0.46 -0.43
N TYR A 459 12.31 -1.61 0.26
CA TYR A 459 13.54 -2.08 0.89
C TYR A 459 13.71 -3.57 0.66
N GLY A 460 14.94 -4.01 0.42
CA GLY A 460 15.32 -5.43 0.32
C GLY A 460 15.52 -5.92 -1.11
N PRO A 461 15.60 -7.24 -1.32
CA PRO A 461 15.82 -7.83 -2.64
C PRO A 461 14.71 -7.44 -3.62
N GLY A 462 15.08 -6.90 -4.79
CA GLY A 462 14.12 -6.45 -5.80
C GLY A 462 13.56 -5.03 -5.58
N ALA A 463 13.96 -4.31 -4.53
CA ALA A 463 13.47 -2.96 -4.23
C ALA A 463 13.73 -1.93 -5.34
N ALA A 464 14.73 -2.13 -6.21
CA ALA A 464 15.03 -1.24 -7.32
C ALA A 464 13.90 -1.15 -8.37
N ASN A 465 12.96 -2.10 -8.39
CA ASN A 465 11.83 -2.09 -9.33
C ASN A 465 10.83 -0.94 -9.10
N VAL A 466 10.85 -0.27 -7.94
CA VAL A 466 9.94 0.84 -7.66
C VAL A 466 10.48 2.21 -8.09
N VAL A 467 11.73 2.28 -8.57
CA VAL A 467 12.38 3.55 -8.90
C VAL A 467 11.84 4.14 -10.21
N GLY A 468 11.59 5.45 -10.22
CA GLY A 468 11.05 6.19 -11.38
C GLY A 468 9.52 6.26 -11.32
N VAL A 469 8.92 6.45 -12.50
CA VAL A 469 7.45 6.43 -12.64
C VAL A 469 7.03 5.14 -13.31
N THR A 470 6.22 4.35 -12.61
CA THR A 470 5.70 3.05 -13.05
C THR A 470 4.19 3.09 -13.20
N ASP A 471 3.56 1.99 -13.56
CA ASP A 471 2.10 1.85 -13.55
C ASP A 471 1.64 0.99 -12.36
N GLN A 472 0.43 1.21 -11.91
CA GLN A 472 -0.16 0.48 -10.78
C GLN A 472 -0.30 -1.03 -11.02
N THR A 473 -0.15 -1.51 -12.26
CA THR A 473 -0.11 -2.94 -12.59
C THR A 473 1.27 -3.57 -12.40
N ASP A 474 2.35 -2.77 -12.39
CA ASP A 474 3.72 -3.29 -12.32
C ASP A 474 4.02 -4.10 -11.04
N PRO A 475 3.48 -3.73 -9.85
CA PRO A 475 3.68 -4.52 -8.62
C PRO A 475 3.34 -6.01 -8.77
N PHE A 476 2.28 -6.36 -9.48
CA PHE A 476 1.95 -7.75 -9.76
C PHE A 476 3.10 -8.51 -10.42
N PHE A 477 3.69 -7.91 -11.45
CA PHE A 477 4.72 -8.56 -12.24
C PHE A 477 6.02 -8.71 -11.45
N TYR A 478 6.53 -7.61 -10.89
CA TYR A 478 7.81 -7.72 -10.19
C TYR A 478 7.70 -8.47 -8.83
N ILE A 479 6.57 -8.43 -8.12
CA ILE A 479 6.38 -9.25 -6.90
C ILE A 479 6.40 -10.74 -7.25
N THR A 480 5.65 -11.15 -8.28
CA THR A 480 5.63 -12.55 -8.70
C THR A 480 6.99 -13.01 -9.24
N ASP A 481 7.72 -12.15 -9.95
CA ASP A 481 9.06 -12.43 -10.46
C ASP A 481 10.10 -12.51 -9.32
N VAL A 482 10.05 -11.59 -8.37
CA VAL A 482 10.93 -11.56 -7.19
C VAL A 482 10.75 -12.82 -6.34
N LEU A 483 9.52 -13.24 -6.10
CA LEU A 483 9.20 -14.49 -5.39
C LEU A 483 9.47 -15.75 -6.24
N GLY A 484 9.74 -15.62 -7.53
CA GLY A 484 9.95 -16.75 -8.44
C GLY A 484 8.70 -17.60 -8.64
N LEU A 485 7.53 -16.99 -8.69
CA LEU A 485 6.25 -17.70 -8.83
C LEU A 485 5.97 -18.07 -10.29
N ASP A 486 5.51 -19.29 -10.50
CA ASP A 486 4.90 -19.70 -11.75
C ASP A 486 3.44 -19.22 -11.78
N ARG A 487 3.17 -18.20 -12.61
CA ARG A 487 1.85 -17.59 -12.78
C ARG A 487 0.83 -18.53 -13.43
N THR A 488 1.28 -19.62 -14.08
CA THR A 488 0.41 -20.59 -14.75
C THR A 488 -0.04 -21.73 -13.84
N LYS A 489 0.65 -21.92 -12.71
CA LYS A 489 0.38 -22.96 -11.74
C LYS A 489 -1.00 -22.76 -11.09
N LYS A 490 -1.85 -23.80 -11.14
CA LYS A 490 -3.21 -23.79 -10.58
C LYS A 490 -3.23 -24.24 -9.12
#